data_8ebe46dd14e872b1ddf1b4750ee11374
#
_entry.id   8ebe46dd14e872b1ddf1b4750ee11374
#
_cell.length_a   1.000
_cell.length_b   1.000
_cell.length_c   1.000
_cell.angle_alpha   90.00
_cell.angle_beta   90.00
_cell.angle_gamma   90.00
#
_symmetry.space_group_name_H-M   'P 1'
#
loop_
_entity.id
_entity.type
_entity.pdbx_description
1 polymer ?
#
loop_
_entity_poly.entity_id
_entity_poly.type
_entity_poly.pdbx_seq_one_letter_code
_entity_poly.pdbx_strand_id
1 'polypeptide(L)'
;MKEFKSFYKEVKGNEGSKCLYNKRLDTYGCGCQHDCSYCYAKSLLDFRKLWNAKTPAVASLDRIEKKIERLPVGTVVRLGGMTDCFQPIEKQERVTRGTIMLLNKYGIHYLIVTKSDLIVEYMDILDKELAHIQISTTWIPAEKAVSTERRIQAIETLYDAGFDVSVRLSPYIPQYVDFERLNSIRCNKIIVEFLRVNHWIRKWLPLDYSEYTLKQSGYCHLPLVKKIEYLAMVTGFEELSVCEDVDAHYLYWKDIVNHNKEDCCNLRMKEE
;
A
#
# COMPACT_ATOMS: atom_id res chain seq x y z
N MET A 1 8.86 25.35 3.82
CA MET A 1 8.51 23.92 4.05
C MET A 1 9.79 23.11 4.23
N LYS A 2 9.78 22.06 5.06
CA LYS A 2 10.98 21.22 5.26
C LYS A 2 11.16 20.29 4.06
N GLU A 3 12.34 20.29 3.42
CA GLU A 3 12.66 19.39 2.32
C GLU A 3 12.86 17.96 2.81
N PHE A 4 12.24 16.99 2.11
CA PHE A 4 12.44 15.57 2.34
C PHE A 4 13.56 15.02 1.44
N LYS A 5 14.72 14.75 2.03
CA LYS A 5 15.92 14.32 1.28
C LYS A 5 16.00 12.82 1.05
N SER A 6 15.32 12.00 1.86
CA SER A 6 15.36 10.54 1.79
C SER A 6 14.17 9.93 1.04
N PHE A 7 13.72 10.61 -0.01
CA PHE A 7 12.52 10.27 -0.78
C PHE A 7 12.66 8.97 -1.60
N TYR A 8 13.87 8.54 -1.90
CA TYR A 8 14.14 7.37 -2.72
C TYR A 8 14.91 6.30 -1.93
N LYS A 9 14.51 5.04 -2.08
CA LYS A 9 15.17 3.91 -1.45
C LYS A 9 15.15 2.68 -2.36
N GLU A 10 16.25 1.98 -2.44
CA GLU A 10 16.27 0.60 -2.94
C GLU A 10 15.82 -0.32 -1.81
N VAL A 11 14.84 -1.16 -2.12
CA VAL A 11 14.30 -2.15 -1.18
C VAL A 11 15.21 -3.36 -1.21
N LYS A 12 15.73 -3.75 -0.05
CA LYS A 12 16.64 -4.91 0.12
C LYS A 12 15.99 -5.94 1.04
N GLY A 13 16.44 -7.17 0.91
CA GLY A 13 15.96 -8.29 1.73
C GLY A 13 14.63 -8.87 1.25
N ASN A 14 13.87 -9.46 2.17
CA ASN A 14 12.69 -10.26 1.84
C ASN A 14 11.62 -9.50 1.06
N GLU A 15 11.37 -8.22 1.36
CA GLU A 15 10.40 -7.41 0.61
C GLU A 15 10.77 -7.36 -0.88
N GLY A 16 12.03 -7.02 -1.20
CA GLY A 16 12.50 -6.92 -2.59
C GLY A 16 12.56 -8.25 -3.34
N SER A 17 12.56 -9.40 -2.66
CA SER A 17 12.54 -10.74 -3.27
C SER A 17 11.15 -11.32 -3.46
N LYS A 18 10.12 -10.72 -2.83
CA LYS A 18 8.73 -11.18 -2.86
C LYS A 18 7.85 -10.37 -3.82
N CYS A 19 8.36 -9.28 -4.38
CA CYS A 19 7.60 -8.33 -5.19
C CYS A 19 8.42 -7.90 -6.40
N LEU A 20 7.77 -7.64 -7.52
CA LEU A 20 8.43 -7.12 -8.73
C LEU A 20 9.07 -5.75 -8.52
N TYR A 21 8.56 -4.94 -7.60
CA TYR A 21 9.18 -3.65 -7.31
C TYR A 21 10.36 -3.81 -6.33
N ASN A 22 11.50 -3.25 -6.70
CA ASN A 22 12.67 -3.14 -5.81
C ASN A 22 13.06 -1.68 -5.51
N LYS A 23 12.30 -0.73 -6.01
CA LYS A 23 12.50 0.70 -5.81
C LYS A 23 11.28 1.30 -5.13
N ARG A 24 11.51 2.20 -4.16
CA ARG A 24 10.47 2.94 -3.49
C ARG A 24 10.77 4.42 -3.55
N LEU A 25 9.72 5.21 -3.85
CA LEU A 25 9.77 6.64 -3.90
C LEU A 25 8.61 7.20 -3.05
N ASP A 26 8.96 7.99 -2.05
CA ASP A 26 7.99 8.70 -1.21
C ASP A 26 8.00 10.19 -1.58
N THR A 27 6.91 10.70 -2.12
CA THR A 27 6.75 12.14 -2.49
C THR A 27 6.64 13.03 -1.26
N TYR A 28 6.20 12.44 -0.15
CA TYR A 28 6.12 13.06 1.17
C TYR A 28 6.86 12.21 2.18
N GLY A 29 7.36 12.83 3.26
CA GLY A 29 8.09 12.12 4.30
C GLY A 29 7.96 12.73 5.68
N CYS A 30 8.52 12.08 6.68
CA CYS A 30 8.51 12.53 8.07
C CYS A 30 7.11 12.79 8.66
N GLY A 31 6.07 12.22 8.06
CA GLY A 31 4.67 12.39 8.48
C GLY A 31 3.69 12.01 7.38
N CYS A 32 2.49 11.61 7.79
CA CYS A 32 1.36 11.35 6.91
C CYS A 32 0.07 11.84 7.58
N GLN A 33 -0.70 12.66 6.89
CA GLN A 33 -1.89 13.31 7.42
C GLN A 33 -3.05 12.35 7.69
N HIS A 34 -3.02 11.13 7.16
CA HIS A 34 -3.97 10.08 7.52
C HIS A 34 -3.80 9.60 8.97
N ASP A 35 -2.60 9.71 9.52
CA ASP A 35 -2.28 9.44 10.94
C ASP A 35 -2.91 8.15 11.52
N CYS A 36 -2.83 7.05 10.74
CA CYS A 36 -3.48 5.78 11.08
C CYS A 36 -2.95 5.19 12.39
N SER A 37 -3.83 4.64 13.23
CA SER A 37 -3.50 4.02 14.52
C SER A 37 -2.69 2.71 14.40
N TYR A 38 -2.70 2.08 13.24
CA TYR A 38 -1.95 0.85 12.92
C TYR A 38 -0.71 1.10 12.05
N CYS A 39 -0.29 2.35 11.88
CA CYS A 39 0.78 2.70 10.95
C CYS A 39 2.15 2.23 11.43
N TYR A 40 2.77 1.31 10.70
CA TYR A 40 4.12 0.84 11.00
C TYR A 40 5.18 1.95 10.85
N ALA A 41 5.01 2.84 9.86
CA ALA A 41 5.94 3.95 9.65
C ALA A 41 5.93 4.93 10.82
N LYS A 42 4.73 5.27 11.31
CA LYS A 42 4.57 6.06 12.54
C LYS A 42 5.23 5.36 13.72
N SER A 43 5.01 4.06 13.91
CA SER A 43 5.59 3.31 15.01
C SER A 43 7.12 3.24 14.98
N LEU A 44 7.74 3.35 13.80
CA LEU A 44 9.19 3.37 13.61
C LEU A 44 9.83 4.75 13.80
N LEU A 45 9.09 5.82 13.56
CA LEU A 45 9.64 7.18 13.47
C LEU A 45 9.21 8.09 14.62
N ASP A 46 8.02 7.88 15.20
CA ASP A 46 7.46 8.76 16.23
C ASP A 46 8.32 8.76 17.50
N PHE A 47 8.75 7.60 18.00
CA PHE A 47 9.61 7.51 19.18
C PHE A 47 10.98 8.17 18.97
N ARG A 48 11.43 8.33 17.72
CA ARG A 48 12.66 9.06 17.34
C ARG A 48 12.41 10.54 17.13
N LYS A 49 11.19 11.04 17.38
CA LYS A 49 10.76 12.43 17.10
C LYS A 49 10.97 12.85 15.63
N LEU A 50 10.89 11.89 14.70
CA LEU A 50 11.03 12.08 13.26
C LEU A 50 9.69 12.07 12.54
N TRP A 51 8.57 12.00 13.28
CA TRP A 51 7.22 11.95 12.72
C TRP A 51 6.42 13.18 13.09
N ASN A 52 5.82 13.83 12.09
CA ASN A 52 4.85 14.91 12.29
C ASN A 52 3.73 14.79 11.25
N ALA A 53 2.58 14.25 11.66
CA ALA A 53 1.44 14.04 10.78
C ALA A 53 0.85 15.36 10.24
N LYS A 54 0.98 16.48 10.97
CA LYS A 54 0.40 17.77 10.56
C LYS A 54 1.19 18.46 9.47
N THR A 55 2.52 18.31 9.47
CA THR A 55 3.43 19.00 8.54
C THR A 55 4.42 18.01 7.92
N PRO A 56 3.97 17.16 6.98
CA PRO A 56 4.87 16.27 6.24
C PRO A 56 5.93 17.08 5.49
N ALA A 57 7.11 16.51 5.33
CA ALA A 57 8.14 17.08 4.48
C ALA A 57 7.87 16.72 3.01
N VAL A 58 8.26 17.58 2.08
CA VAL A 58 7.95 17.49 0.65
C VAL A 58 9.23 17.19 -0.13
N ALA A 59 9.19 16.22 -1.05
CA ALA A 59 10.31 15.92 -1.92
C ALA A 59 10.42 16.93 -3.07
N SER A 60 11.64 17.22 -3.52
CA SER A 60 11.88 18.08 -4.68
C SER A 60 11.69 17.32 -5.98
N LEU A 61 10.86 17.83 -6.89
CA LEU A 61 10.64 17.23 -8.22
C LEU A 61 11.93 17.14 -9.04
N ASP A 62 12.78 18.16 -9.02
CA ASP A 62 14.08 18.14 -9.75
C ASP A 62 14.97 16.99 -9.27
N ARG A 63 14.92 16.68 -7.96
CA ARG A 63 15.70 15.58 -7.40
C ARG A 63 15.08 14.22 -7.72
N ILE A 64 13.76 14.17 -7.79
CA ILE A 64 13.00 12.98 -8.22
C ILE A 64 13.34 12.69 -9.68
N GLU A 65 13.27 13.67 -10.57
CA GLU A 65 13.59 13.53 -12.00
C GLU A 65 14.99 12.95 -12.21
N LYS A 66 16.01 13.53 -11.55
CA LYS A 66 17.40 13.01 -11.59
C LYS A 66 17.55 11.55 -11.14
N LYS A 67 16.61 11.02 -10.35
CA LYS A 67 16.60 9.60 -9.97
C LYS A 67 15.87 8.75 -10.98
N ILE A 68 14.71 9.20 -11.47
CA ILE A 68 13.90 8.47 -12.45
C ILE A 68 14.65 8.33 -13.78
N GLU A 69 15.27 9.41 -14.26
CA GLU A 69 16.07 9.44 -15.50
C GLU A 69 17.13 8.34 -15.61
N ARG A 70 17.62 7.85 -14.45
CA ARG A 70 18.66 6.82 -14.37
C ARG A 70 18.11 5.40 -14.19
N LEU A 71 16.80 5.25 -14.13
CA LEU A 71 16.20 3.93 -13.99
C LEU A 71 16.10 3.25 -15.35
N PRO A 72 16.38 1.94 -15.43
CA PRO A 72 16.09 1.17 -16.62
C PRO A 72 14.61 1.20 -16.96
N VAL A 73 14.26 1.24 -18.23
CA VAL A 73 12.89 1.03 -18.71
C VAL A 73 12.39 -0.34 -18.23
N GLY A 74 11.11 -0.45 -17.90
CA GLY A 74 10.54 -1.65 -17.29
C GLY A 74 10.76 -1.77 -15.77
N THR A 75 11.52 -0.85 -15.14
CA THR A 75 11.60 -0.79 -13.68
C THR A 75 10.22 -0.49 -13.09
N VAL A 76 9.85 -1.18 -12.01
CA VAL A 76 8.67 -0.84 -11.21
C VAL A 76 9.08 -0.04 -9.99
N VAL A 77 8.49 1.15 -9.81
CA VAL A 77 8.70 2.01 -8.65
C VAL A 77 7.44 2.07 -7.80
N ARG A 78 7.52 1.65 -6.53
CA ARG A 78 6.41 1.83 -5.59
C ARG A 78 6.35 3.27 -5.07
N LEU A 79 5.21 3.93 -5.25
CA LEU A 79 4.87 5.18 -4.59
C LEU A 79 4.13 4.91 -3.27
N GLY A 80 4.42 5.67 -2.23
CA GLY A 80 3.76 5.51 -0.94
C GLY A 80 4.28 4.35 -0.10
N GLY A 81 5.59 4.29 0.11
CA GLY A 81 6.22 3.26 0.94
C GLY A 81 6.12 3.53 2.45
N MET A 82 6.51 4.73 2.89
CA MET A 82 6.46 5.14 4.30
C MET A 82 5.30 6.09 4.60
N THR A 83 4.84 6.82 3.60
CA THR A 83 3.72 7.75 3.70
C THR A 83 2.79 7.56 2.51
N ASP A 84 1.57 8.04 2.61
CA ASP A 84 0.65 8.01 1.48
C ASP A 84 0.97 9.16 0.52
N CYS A 85 1.16 8.85 -0.76
CA CYS A 85 1.44 9.84 -1.79
C CYS A 85 0.23 10.71 -2.14
N PHE A 86 -1.00 10.28 -1.84
CA PHE A 86 -2.24 11.03 -2.00
C PHE A 86 -2.83 11.54 -0.67
N GLN A 87 -1.99 11.74 0.35
CA GLN A 87 -2.43 12.39 1.58
C GLN A 87 -2.89 13.85 1.31
N PRO A 88 -3.71 14.49 2.17
CA PRO A 88 -4.36 15.78 1.89
C PRO A 88 -3.48 16.90 1.36
N ILE A 89 -2.20 16.96 1.78
CA ILE A 89 -1.24 17.98 1.31
C ILE A 89 -1.00 17.91 -0.21
N GLU A 90 -1.23 16.76 -0.83
CA GLU A 90 -1.07 16.59 -2.28
C GLU A 90 -1.99 17.53 -3.09
N LYS A 91 -3.16 17.90 -2.55
CA LYS A 91 -4.05 18.88 -3.20
C LYS A 91 -3.38 20.23 -3.43
N GLN A 92 -2.41 20.59 -2.60
CA GLN A 92 -1.70 21.88 -2.64
C GLN A 92 -0.35 21.74 -3.35
N GLU A 93 0.45 20.78 -2.95
CA GLU A 93 1.85 20.65 -3.37
C GLU A 93 2.01 19.95 -4.73
N ARG A 94 1.09 19.05 -5.08
CA ARG A 94 1.03 18.31 -6.36
C ARG A 94 2.34 17.62 -6.76
N VAL A 95 3.14 17.23 -5.78
CA VAL A 95 4.43 16.53 -6.05
C VAL A 95 4.22 15.13 -6.58
N THR A 96 3.17 14.43 -6.13
CA THR A 96 2.79 13.11 -6.68
C THR A 96 2.36 13.25 -8.13
N ARG A 97 1.56 14.29 -8.46
CA ARG A 97 1.18 14.58 -9.85
C ARG A 97 2.40 14.76 -10.75
N GLY A 98 3.33 15.64 -10.34
CA GLY A 98 4.57 15.84 -11.09
C GLY A 98 5.41 14.56 -11.20
N THR A 99 5.47 13.75 -10.15
CA THR A 99 6.19 12.48 -10.13
C THR A 99 5.60 11.46 -11.13
N ILE A 100 4.27 11.33 -11.18
CA ILE A 100 3.57 10.45 -12.14
C ILE A 100 3.88 10.89 -13.58
N MET A 101 3.81 12.19 -13.87
CA MET A 101 4.16 12.71 -15.20
C MET A 101 5.60 12.40 -15.60
N LEU A 102 6.55 12.45 -14.65
CA LEU A 102 7.94 12.07 -14.89
C LEU A 102 8.07 10.55 -15.14
N LEU A 103 7.39 9.72 -14.36
CA LEU A 103 7.41 8.25 -14.56
C LEU A 103 6.87 7.88 -15.94
N ASN A 104 5.76 8.50 -16.38
CA ASN A 104 5.22 8.32 -17.72
C ASN A 104 6.21 8.78 -18.81
N LYS A 105 6.80 9.97 -18.64
CA LYS A 105 7.80 10.52 -19.58
C LYS A 105 8.98 9.55 -19.82
N TYR A 106 9.40 8.84 -18.78
CA TYR A 106 10.54 7.93 -18.86
C TYR A 106 10.15 6.44 -19.03
N GLY A 107 8.86 6.12 -19.23
CA GLY A 107 8.38 4.75 -19.43
C GLY A 107 8.61 3.83 -18.23
N ILE A 108 8.53 4.37 -17.01
CA ILE A 108 8.78 3.65 -15.77
C ILE A 108 7.45 3.21 -15.16
N HIS A 109 7.26 1.90 -14.96
CA HIS A 109 6.08 1.38 -14.26
C HIS A 109 6.04 1.85 -12.80
N TYR A 110 4.85 2.11 -12.29
CA TYR A 110 4.70 2.54 -10.91
C TYR A 110 3.52 1.87 -10.22
N LEU A 111 3.78 1.42 -8.99
CA LEU A 111 2.79 0.89 -8.08
C LEU A 111 2.38 1.98 -7.09
N ILE A 112 1.13 2.43 -7.16
CA ILE A 112 0.53 3.35 -6.19
C ILE A 112 -0.16 2.54 -5.10
N VAL A 113 0.18 2.82 -3.83
CA VAL A 113 -0.54 2.28 -2.67
C VAL A 113 -1.09 3.45 -1.85
N THR A 114 -2.41 3.60 -1.81
CA THR A 114 -3.05 4.76 -1.16
C THR A 114 -4.29 4.41 -0.36
N LYS A 115 -4.68 5.28 0.57
CA LYS A 115 -5.96 5.30 1.31
C LYS A 115 -6.86 6.48 0.89
N SER A 116 -6.54 7.12 -0.22
CA SER A 116 -7.21 8.33 -0.67
C SER A 116 -7.99 8.08 -1.96
N ASP A 117 -9.17 8.65 -2.04
CA ASP A 117 -9.97 8.75 -3.26
C ASP A 117 -9.49 9.87 -4.21
N LEU A 118 -8.56 10.72 -3.75
CA LEU A 118 -7.96 11.79 -4.55
C LEU A 118 -7.32 11.28 -5.85
N ILE A 119 -6.91 10.02 -5.90
CA ILE A 119 -6.34 9.39 -7.09
C ILE A 119 -7.28 9.46 -8.31
N VAL A 120 -8.58 9.48 -8.11
CA VAL A 120 -9.57 9.60 -9.20
C VAL A 120 -9.43 10.95 -9.94
N GLU A 121 -9.06 12.02 -9.24
CA GLU A 121 -8.79 13.33 -9.85
C GLU A 121 -7.52 13.35 -10.74
N TYR A 122 -6.77 12.24 -10.77
CA TYR A 122 -5.50 12.09 -11.51
C TYR A 122 -5.65 11.16 -12.73
N MET A 123 -6.85 10.68 -13.03
CA MET A 123 -7.11 9.79 -14.17
C MET A 123 -6.66 10.39 -15.51
N ASP A 124 -6.61 11.73 -15.60
CA ASP A 124 -6.15 12.47 -16.77
C ASP A 124 -4.65 12.29 -17.08
N ILE A 125 -3.86 11.92 -16.07
CA ILE A 125 -2.41 11.72 -16.20
C ILE A 125 -1.96 10.27 -15.92
N LEU A 126 -2.83 9.41 -15.39
CA LEU A 126 -2.48 8.02 -15.17
C LEU A 126 -2.36 7.28 -16.51
N ASP A 127 -1.23 6.64 -16.73
CA ASP A 127 -1.01 5.78 -17.90
C ASP A 127 -1.49 4.35 -17.58
N LYS A 128 -2.39 3.80 -18.40
CA LYS A 128 -3.01 2.49 -18.16
C LYS A 128 -2.04 1.32 -18.29
N GLU A 129 -0.93 1.51 -19.01
CA GLU A 129 0.07 0.47 -19.19
C GLU A 129 1.14 0.51 -18.09
N LEU A 130 1.41 1.70 -17.53
CA LEU A 130 2.47 1.90 -16.55
C LEU A 130 1.95 1.94 -15.10
N ALA A 131 0.68 2.32 -14.90
CA ALA A 131 0.09 2.50 -13.57
C ALA A 131 -0.49 1.20 -13.01
N HIS A 132 -0.02 0.79 -11.85
CA HIS A 132 -0.61 -0.28 -11.04
C HIS A 132 -1.13 0.36 -9.74
N ILE A 133 -2.39 0.14 -9.40
CA ILE A 133 -3.06 0.90 -8.34
C ILE A 133 -3.59 -0.06 -7.28
N GLN A 134 -3.28 0.20 -6.01
CA GLN A 134 -3.82 -0.53 -4.88
C GLN A 134 -4.45 0.47 -3.90
N ILE A 135 -5.77 0.41 -3.72
CA ILE A 135 -6.47 1.26 -2.77
C ILE A 135 -6.75 0.49 -1.50
N SER A 136 -6.19 0.98 -0.40
CA SER A 136 -6.28 0.34 0.90
C SER A 136 -7.68 0.49 1.49
N THR A 137 -8.37 -0.62 1.66
CA THR A 137 -9.74 -0.71 2.16
C THR A 137 -9.74 -1.31 3.56
N THR A 138 -10.25 -0.58 4.53
CA THR A 138 -10.29 -0.99 5.94
C THR A 138 -11.54 -0.39 6.59
N TRP A 139 -12.16 -1.10 7.53
CA TRP A 139 -13.32 -0.64 8.31
C TRP A 139 -12.94 -0.28 9.76
N ILE A 140 -11.70 0.16 9.96
CA ILE A 140 -11.20 0.50 11.30
C ILE A 140 -11.88 1.77 11.80
N PRO A 141 -12.52 1.75 13.00
CA PRO A 141 -13.20 2.90 13.55
C PRO A 141 -12.26 4.11 13.74
N ALA A 142 -12.80 5.30 13.55
CA ALA A 142 -12.10 6.58 13.75
C ALA A 142 -10.82 6.76 12.91
N GLU A 143 -10.70 6.08 11.76
CA GLU A 143 -9.64 6.33 10.79
C GLU A 143 -9.77 7.75 10.20
N LYS A 144 -8.65 8.49 10.13
CA LYS A 144 -8.65 9.86 9.62
C LYS A 144 -8.59 9.96 8.09
N ALA A 145 -8.33 8.85 7.41
CA ALA A 145 -8.42 8.77 5.95
C ALA A 145 -9.87 8.94 5.50
N VAL A 146 -10.09 9.13 4.22
CA VAL A 146 -11.45 9.16 3.65
C VAL A 146 -12.19 7.84 3.97
N SER A 147 -13.53 7.90 4.03
CA SER A 147 -14.35 6.75 4.40
C SER A 147 -14.08 5.54 3.50
N THR A 148 -14.31 4.35 4.03
CA THR A 148 -14.15 3.10 3.29
C THR A 148 -15.00 3.11 2.01
N GLU A 149 -16.24 3.60 2.09
CA GLU A 149 -17.14 3.66 0.92
C GLU A 149 -16.58 4.57 -0.19
N ARG A 150 -16.01 5.73 0.13
CA ARG A 150 -15.36 6.57 -0.88
C ARG A 150 -14.15 5.90 -1.52
N ARG A 151 -13.39 5.12 -0.76
CA ARG A 151 -12.27 4.31 -1.28
C ARG A 151 -12.77 3.20 -2.20
N ILE A 152 -13.86 2.54 -1.86
CA ILE A 152 -14.51 1.52 -2.70
C ILE A 152 -15.02 2.16 -4.00
N GLN A 153 -15.70 3.29 -3.94
CA GLN A 153 -16.14 4.04 -5.12
C GLN A 153 -14.97 4.41 -6.04
N ALA A 154 -13.83 4.81 -5.45
CA ALA A 154 -12.62 5.09 -6.24
C ALA A 154 -12.07 3.83 -6.93
N ILE A 155 -12.06 2.66 -6.25
CA ILE A 155 -11.68 1.38 -6.85
C ILE A 155 -12.59 1.06 -8.04
N GLU A 156 -13.90 1.10 -7.84
CA GLU A 156 -14.89 0.77 -8.86
C GLU A 156 -14.80 1.73 -10.06
N THR A 157 -14.59 3.04 -9.80
CA THR A 157 -14.42 4.03 -10.87
C THR A 157 -13.18 3.76 -11.72
N LEU A 158 -12.05 3.44 -11.10
CA LEU A 158 -10.81 3.12 -11.81
C LEU A 158 -10.90 1.78 -12.54
N TYR A 159 -11.55 0.80 -11.94
CA TYR A 159 -11.78 -0.52 -12.55
C TYR A 159 -12.65 -0.40 -13.79
N ASP A 160 -13.80 0.31 -13.72
CA ASP A 160 -14.71 0.55 -14.83
C ASP A 160 -14.02 1.36 -15.96
N ALA A 161 -13.06 2.22 -15.62
CA ALA A 161 -12.24 2.95 -16.58
C ALA A 161 -11.12 2.09 -17.22
N GLY A 162 -10.92 0.83 -16.79
CA GLY A 162 -9.97 -0.11 -17.35
C GLY A 162 -8.52 0.05 -16.85
N PHE A 163 -8.31 0.66 -15.67
CA PHE A 163 -7.01 0.67 -15.02
C PHE A 163 -6.69 -0.66 -14.34
N ASP A 164 -5.40 -0.98 -14.17
CA ASP A 164 -4.94 -2.08 -13.34
C ASP A 164 -5.07 -1.69 -11.87
N VAL A 165 -6.22 -2.01 -11.26
CA VAL A 165 -6.56 -1.66 -9.89
C VAL A 165 -6.84 -2.90 -9.05
N SER A 166 -6.44 -2.87 -7.78
CA SER A 166 -6.69 -3.92 -6.79
C SER A 166 -7.27 -3.34 -5.51
N VAL A 167 -8.19 -4.05 -4.91
CA VAL A 167 -8.52 -3.86 -3.49
C VAL A 167 -7.30 -4.24 -2.67
N ARG A 168 -6.85 -3.38 -1.75
CA ARG A 168 -5.83 -3.76 -0.77
C ARG A 168 -6.45 -3.81 0.62
N LEU A 169 -6.79 -5.00 1.10
CA LEU A 169 -7.28 -5.22 2.46
C LEU A 169 -6.08 -5.18 3.43
N SER A 170 -5.69 -3.96 3.83
CA SER A 170 -4.48 -3.73 4.62
C SER A 170 -4.62 -2.56 5.60
N PRO A 171 -4.53 -2.83 6.92
CA PRO A 171 -4.40 -4.17 7.50
C PRO A 171 -5.73 -4.92 7.49
N TYR A 172 -5.66 -6.23 7.27
CA TYR A 172 -6.79 -7.11 7.47
C TYR A 172 -6.96 -7.40 8.97
N ILE A 173 -8.07 -6.92 9.50
CA ILE A 173 -8.53 -7.15 10.89
C ILE A 173 -9.96 -7.67 10.79
N PRO A 174 -10.18 -8.99 10.87
CA PRO A 174 -11.47 -9.61 10.56
C PRO A 174 -12.64 -9.04 11.36
N GLN A 175 -12.39 -8.65 12.62
CA GLN A 175 -13.41 -8.12 13.53
C GLN A 175 -14.02 -6.78 13.05
N TYR A 176 -13.36 -6.08 12.15
CA TYR A 176 -13.82 -4.78 11.63
C TYR A 176 -14.36 -4.85 10.21
N VAL A 177 -14.18 -5.97 9.49
CA VAL A 177 -14.53 -6.04 8.06
C VAL A 177 -16.04 -6.27 7.89
N ASP A 178 -16.64 -5.44 7.07
CA ASP A 178 -17.94 -5.69 6.46
C ASP A 178 -17.75 -6.61 5.26
N PHE A 179 -17.95 -7.93 5.47
CA PHE A 179 -17.70 -8.93 4.44
C PHE A 179 -18.74 -8.90 3.32
N GLU A 180 -19.97 -8.50 3.60
CA GLU A 180 -20.99 -8.34 2.56
C GLU A 180 -20.55 -7.24 1.58
N ARG A 181 -20.14 -6.09 2.12
CA ARG A 181 -19.66 -4.97 1.29
C ARG A 181 -18.33 -5.28 0.62
N LEU A 182 -17.37 -5.91 1.31
CA LEU A 182 -16.08 -6.30 0.74
C LEU A 182 -16.27 -7.22 -0.47
N ASN A 183 -17.04 -8.29 -0.29
CA ASN A 183 -17.22 -9.32 -1.31
C ASN A 183 -18.12 -8.90 -2.49
N SER A 184 -18.75 -7.73 -2.39
CA SER A 184 -19.56 -7.10 -3.46
C SER A 184 -18.83 -6.03 -4.25
N ILE A 185 -17.57 -5.73 -3.95
CA ILE A 185 -16.79 -4.71 -4.67
C ILE A 185 -16.57 -5.14 -6.12
N ARG A 186 -16.90 -4.26 -7.07
CA ARG A 186 -16.61 -4.48 -8.50
C ARG A 186 -15.13 -4.26 -8.78
N CYS A 187 -14.35 -5.31 -8.54
CA CYS A 187 -12.93 -5.41 -8.83
C CYS A 187 -12.55 -6.88 -8.80
N ASN A 188 -11.79 -7.37 -9.77
CA ASN A 188 -11.42 -8.79 -9.80
C ASN A 188 -10.17 -9.13 -8.97
N LYS A 189 -9.43 -8.13 -8.51
CA LYS A 189 -8.16 -8.31 -7.77
C LYS A 189 -8.26 -7.88 -6.32
N ILE A 190 -7.73 -8.71 -5.41
CA ILE A 190 -7.52 -8.35 -4.01
C ILE A 190 -6.15 -8.77 -3.50
N ILE A 191 -5.53 -7.89 -2.73
CA ILE A 191 -4.30 -8.18 -1.97
C ILE A 191 -4.61 -8.04 -0.49
N VAL A 192 -4.39 -9.10 0.25
CA VAL A 192 -4.63 -9.17 1.69
C VAL A 192 -3.31 -9.04 2.45
N GLU A 193 -3.28 -8.18 3.46
CA GLU A 193 -2.13 -8.04 4.37
C GLU A 193 -2.63 -8.01 5.80
N PHE A 194 -2.37 -9.07 6.56
CA PHE A 194 -2.78 -9.18 7.96
C PHE A 194 -2.06 -8.17 8.86
N LEU A 195 -2.73 -7.69 9.90
CA LEU A 195 -2.14 -6.77 10.87
C LEU A 195 -0.90 -7.37 11.52
N ARG A 196 0.18 -6.59 11.54
CA ARG A 196 1.38 -6.82 12.34
C ARG A 196 1.33 -5.95 13.58
N VAL A 197 1.46 -6.56 14.74
CA VAL A 197 1.26 -5.88 16.02
C VAL A 197 2.58 -5.70 16.75
N ASN A 198 3.00 -4.47 16.93
CA ASN A 198 4.09 -4.12 17.85
C ASN A 198 3.55 -3.40 19.10
N HIS A 199 4.44 -3.03 20.02
CA HIS A 199 4.08 -2.33 21.25
C HIS A 199 3.25 -1.06 20.99
N TRP A 200 3.60 -0.25 19.99
CA TRP A 200 2.96 1.02 19.70
C TRP A 200 1.57 0.83 19.10
N ILE A 201 1.43 -0.09 18.14
CA ILE A 201 0.15 -0.44 17.51
C ILE A 201 -0.81 -0.96 18.59
N ARG A 202 -0.34 -1.84 19.47
CA ARG A 202 -1.15 -2.34 20.60
C ARG A 202 -1.66 -1.22 21.50
N LYS A 203 -0.89 -0.15 21.66
CA LYS A 203 -1.28 1.02 22.47
C LYS A 203 -2.27 1.93 21.76
N TRP A 204 -2.17 2.04 20.41
CA TRP A 204 -2.95 3.01 19.63
C TRP A 204 -4.25 2.44 19.07
N LEU A 205 -4.31 1.15 18.81
CA LEU A 205 -5.45 0.49 18.22
C LEU A 205 -6.11 -0.43 19.27
N PRO A 206 -7.34 -0.10 19.73
CA PRO A 206 -8.06 -0.94 20.68
C PRO A 206 -8.59 -2.18 19.95
N LEU A 207 -7.99 -3.32 20.20
CA LEU A 207 -8.33 -4.60 19.59
C LEU A 207 -8.05 -5.72 20.60
N ASP A 208 -8.79 -6.82 20.55
CA ASP A 208 -8.39 -8.05 21.21
C ASP A 208 -7.21 -8.69 20.48
N TYR A 209 -6.11 -8.80 21.17
CA TYR A 209 -4.85 -9.32 20.62
C TYR A 209 -4.58 -10.77 21.06
N SER A 210 -5.53 -11.47 21.67
CA SER A 210 -5.36 -12.81 22.22
C SER A 210 -4.88 -13.84 21.17
N GLU A 211 -5.32 -13.69 19.93
CA GLU A 211 -4.94 -14.57 18.81
C GLU A 211 -3.59 -14.23 18.16
N TYR A 212 -2.99 -13.06 18.45
CA TYR A 212 -1.69 -12.65 17.89
C TYR A 212 -0.53 -13.27 18.67
N THR A 213 -0.38 -14.58 18.59
CA THR A 213 0.52 -15.40 19.42
C THR A 213 1.88 -15.66 18.79
N LEU A 214 2.02 -15.57 17.45
CA LEU A 214 3.29 -15.80 16.76
C LEU A 214 4.18 -14.56 16.85
N LYS A 215 5.35 -14.69 17.49
CA LYS A 215 6.33 -13.60 17.61
C LYS A 215 7.42 -13.74 16.56
N GLN A 216 7.62 -12.73 15.73
CA GLN A 216 8.71 -12.65 14.76
C GLN A 216 9.14 -11.21 14.52
N SER A 217 10.44 -10.96 14.47
CA SER A 217 11.05 -9.66 14.10
C SER A 217 10.51 -8.45 14.88
N GLY A 218 10.18 -8.65 16.18
CA GLY A 218 9.64 -7.60 17.04
C GLY A 218 8.14 -7.33 16.90
N TYR A 219 7.44 -8.16 16.10
CA TYR A 219 5.99 -8.10 15.92
C TYR A 219 5.32 -9.38 16.44
N CYS A 220 4.04 -9.24 16.79
CA CYS A 220 3.14 -10.36 16.98
C CYS A 220 2.24 -10.49 15.74
N HIS A 221 2.04 -11.71 15.30
CA HIS A 221 1.25 -12.07 14.12
C HIS A 221 0.20 -13.12 14.50
N LEU A 222 -0.86 -13.21 13.71
CA LEU A 222 -1.76 -14.36 13.74
C LEU A 222 -1.01 -15.62 13.30
N PRO A 223 -1.24 -16.79 13.91
CA PRO A 223 -0.78 -18.08 13.42
C PRO A 223 -1.34 -18.34 12.00
N LEU A 224 -0.63 -19.16 11.20
CA LEU A 224 -1.05 -19.47 9.83
C LEU A 224 -2.47 -20.06 9.77
N VAL A 225 -2.82 -20.98 10.68
CA VAL A 225 -4.15 -21.57 10.73
C VAL A 225 -5.25 -20.52 10.87
N LYS A 226 -5.05 -19.52 11.72
CA LYS A 226 -6.01 -18.41 11.89
C LYS A 226 -6.09 -17.53 10.65
N LYS A 227 -4.96 -17.27 10.00
CA LYS A 227 -4.94 -16.52 8.74
C LYS A 227 -5.72 -17.25 7.64
N ILE A 228 -5.60 -18.59 7.56
CA ILE A 228 -6.35 -19.42 6.61
C ILE A 228 -7.85 -19.33 6.89
N GLU A 229 -8.26 -19.52 8.16
CA GLU A 229 -9.66 -19.42 8.58
C GLU A 229 -10.27 -18.05 8.17
N TYR A 230 -9.58 -16.96 8.45
CA TYR A 230 -10.04 -15.62 8.12
C TYR A 230 -10.01 -15.34 6.61
N LEU A 231 -8.99 -15.82 5.90
CA LEU A 231 -8.90 -15.63 4.46
C LEU A 231 -10.08 -16.29 3.72
N ALA A 232 -10.61 -17.39 4.22
CA ALA A 232 -11.78 -18.07 3.65
C ALA A 232 -13.06 -17.21 3.65
N MET A 233 -13.10 -16.14 4.43
CA MET A 233 -14.23 -15.17 4.45
C MET A 233 -14.14 -14.15 3.30
N VAL A 234 -12.99 -14.05 2.63
CA VAL A 234 -12.75 -13.15 1.50
C VAL A 234 -13.08 -13.90 0.22
N THR A 235 -14.15 -13.50 -0.43
CA THR A 235 -14.68 -14.13 -1.66
C THR A 235 -14.99 -13.07 -2.71
N GLY A 236 -15.43 -13.47 -3.90
CA GLY A 236 -15.85 -12.52 -4.94
C GLY A 236 -14.70 -11.93 -5.77
N PHE A 237 -13.47 -12.40 -5.58
CA PHE A 237 -12.28 -11.96 -6.34
C PHE A 237 -11.68 -13.12 -7.13
N GLU A 238 -11.34 -12.87 -8.39
CA GLU A 238 -10.71 -13.86 -9.27
C GLU A 238 -9.22 -14.01 -8.98
N GLU A 239 -8.57 -12.90 -8.64
CA GLU A 239 -7.14 -12.82 -8.40
C GLU A 239 -6.86 -12.41 -6.95
N LEU A 240 -6.65 -13.40 -6.09
CA LEU A 240 -6.35 -13.19 -4.67
C LEU A 240 -4.86 -13.42 -4.39
N SER A 241 -4.26 -12.53 -3.64
CA SER A 241 -2.88 -12.67 -3.15
C SER A 241 -2.76 -12.21 -1.71
N VAL A 242 -1.84 -12.82 -0.97
CA VAL A 242 -1.51 -12.44 0.42
C VAL A 242 -0.10 -11.88 0.48
N CYS A 243 0.01 -10.62 0.89
CA CYS A 243 1.28 -9.97 1.20
C CYS A 243 1.70 -10.34 2.62
N GLU A 244 2.87 -10.96 2.79
CA GLU A 244 3.25 -11.59 4.05
C GLU A 244 4.73 -11.35 4.41
N ASP A 245 5.00 -11.06 5.68
CA ASP A 245 6.35 -10.88 6.20
C ASP A 245 6.96 -12.15 6.81
N VAL A 246 6.12 -13.02 7.40
CA VAL A 246 6.55 -14.27 8.01
C VAL A 246 6.92 -15.25 6.91
N ASP A 247 8.21 -15.60 6.78
CA ASP A 247 8.72 -16.38 5.64
C ASP A 247 8.02 -17.73 5.45
N ALA A 248 7.77 -18.48 6.54
CA ALA A 248 7.05 -19.76 6.45
C ALA A 248 5.61 -19.60 5.96
N HIS A 249 4.92 -18.51 6.39
CA HIS A 249 3.58 -18.19 5.91
C HIS A 249 3.61 -17.73 4.46
N TYR A 250 4.62 -16.91 4.08
CA TYR A 250 4.79 -16.46 2.69
C TYR A 250 4.95 -17.62 1.71
N LEU A 251 5.75 -18.64 2.05
CA LEU A 251 5.90 -19.83 1.22
C LEU A 251 4.56 -20.55 1.03
N TYR A 252 3.79 -20.72 2.10
CA TYR A 252 2.45 -21.28 2.01
C TYR A 252 1.54 -20.48 1.06
N TRP A 253 1.49 -19.15 1.22
CA TRP A 253 0.66 -18.28 0.37
C TRP A 253 1.12 -18.32 -1.08
N LYS A 254 2.44 -18.25 -1.32
CA LYS A 254 3.03 -18.35 -2.64
C LYS A 254 2.60 -19.63 -3.36
N ASP A 255 2.69 -20.76 -2.70
CA ASP A 255 2.48 -22.06 -3.33
C ASP A 255 0.99 -22.40 -3.50
N ILE A 256 0.14 -22.02 -2.55
CA ILE A 256 -1.25 -22.50 -2.45
C ILE A 256 -2.28 -21.45 -2.88
N VAL A 257 -2.07 -20.16 -2.54
CA VAL A 257 -3.11 -19.14 -2.62
C VAL A 257 -2.83 -18.08 -3.68
N ASN A 258 -1.62 -17.49 -3.67
CA ASN A 258 -1.33 -16.33 -4.49
C ASN A 258 -1.54 -16.62 -5.98
N HIS A 259 -2.32 -15.78 -6.64
CA HIS A 259 -2.58 -15.88 -8.08
C HIS A 259 -1.27 -15.81 -8.87
N ASN A 260 -0.44 -14.80 -8.62
CA ASN A 260 0.92 -14.74 -9.15
C ASN A 260 1.92 -15.29 -8.11
N LYS A 261 2.61 -16.39 -8.48
CA LYS A 261 3.58 -17.05 -7.60
C LYS A 261 4.87 -16.25 -7.39
N GLU A 262 5.22 -15.36 -8.31
CA GLU A 262 6.47 -14.60 -8.27
C GLU A 262 6.27 -13.17 -7.72
N ASP A 263 5.01 -12.71 -7.66
CA ASP A 263 4.71 -11.35 -7.18
C ASP A 263 3.43 -11.30 -6.34
N CYS A 264 3.58 -11.14 -5.02
CA CYS A 264 2.43 -11.01 -4.12
C CYS A 264 1.62 -9.70 -4.32
N CYS A 265 2.13 -8.74 -5.08
CA CYS A 265 1.40 -7.54 -5.48
C CYS A 265 0.51 -7.76 -6.71
N ASN A 266 0.67 -8.88 -7.39
CA ASN A 266 -0.14 -9.30 -8.54
C ASN A 266 -0.25 -8.21 -9.62
N LEU A 267 0.90 -7.62 -9.99
CA LEU A 267 0.97 -6.55 -10.99
C LEU A 267 0.73 -7.11 -12.40
N ARG A 268 -0.03 -6.38 -13.20
CA ARG A 268 -0.21 -6.71 -14.62
C ARG A 268 0.99 -6.19 -15.41
N MET A 269 1.99 -7.04 -15.61
CA MET A 269 3.13 -6.74 -16.47
C MET A 269 2.89 -7.36 -17.85
N LYS A 270 3.23 -6.64 -18.93
CA LYS A 270 3.26 -7.25 -20.26
C LYS A 270 4.39 -8.28 -20.28
N GLU A 271 4.10 -9.47 -20.76
CA GLU A 271 5.14 -10.42 -21.16
C GLU A 271 5.86 -9.81 -22.38
N GLU A 272 7.21 -9.66 -22.27
CA GLU A 272 8.06 -9.22 -23.38
C GLU A 272 8.16 -10.28 -24.48
#